data_28485e41ac9be7bc88218fa4b2413aa4
#
_entry.id   28485e41ac9be7bc88218fa4b2413aa4
#
_cell.length_a   1.000
_cell.length_b   1.000
_cell.length_c   1.000
_cell.angle_alpha   90.00
_cell.angle_beta   90.00
_cell.angle_gamma   90.00
#
_symmetry.space_group_name_H-M   'P 1'
#
loop_
_entity.id
_entity.type
_entity.pdbx_description
1 polymer ?
#
loop_
_entity_poly.entity_id
_entity_poly.type
_entity_poly.pdbx_seq_one_letter_code
_entity_poly.pdbx_strand_id
1 'polypeptide(L)'
;YKSSAELAPLIAEAVGMETKDVQKKLDTKLPSGKDAGAATLIRRIEKQQADNLKKLIEEKKLSGIIVSPDTKRYYPNGSFLSHVLGSTNSDGKGLTGVELQYDSALSGVPGRKITELESQSGGFPYTISQFTNPVDGKDVTLTIDENIQFFAESVASQALIDHKAKAVSVLVMDPKTGEILAMVNKPDFDPNNPYDGIENFVGETDGEKLQKMWRNRLVNDTFEPGSIFKVITAITAMEEGLVSENDTFTCNGSLTYGNRRIKCWKSGGHGTQTFGEIIQNSCNVGFMQLGEKIGSETLVEYIKKFGFGQISGVDLPGEAKGIIKKAANMSITDLVTIAFGQTNTVNSVQYMAAFNT
;
A
#
# COMPACT_ATOMS: atom_id res chain seq x y z
N TYR A 1 -8.44 20.29 45.71
CA TYR A 1 -7.92 19.34 44.71
C TYR A 1 -8.60 18.01 44.92
N LYS A 2 -9.29 17.52 43.89
CA LYS A 2 -9.78 16.15 43.88
C LYS A 2 -8.61 15.21 43.60
N SER A 3 -8.58 14.05 44.24
CA SER A 3 -7.58 12.99 43.95
C SER A 3 -7.75 12.45 42.53
N SER A 4 -6.72 11.82 41.99
CA SER A 4 -6.81 11.13 40.71
C SER A 4 -7.95 10.11 40.67
N ALA A 5 -8.20 9.42 41.79
CA ALA A 5 -9.29 8.47 41.96
C ALA A 5 -10.69 9.12 41.84
N GLU A 6 -10.85 10.38 42.26
CA GLU A 6 -12.12 11.14 42.14
C GLU A 6 -12.31 11.76 40.76
N LEU A 7 -11.19 12.17 40.11
CA LEU A 7 -11.22 12.79 38.79
C LEU A 7 -11.36 11.79 37.64
N ALA A 8 -10.70 10.62 37.77
CA ALA A 8 -10.67 9.64 36.72
C ALA A 8 -12.05 9.18 36.20
N PRO A 9 -13.03 8.84 37.05
CA PRO A 9 -14.35 8.45 36.55
C PRO A 9 -15.09 9.59 35.84
N LEU A 10 -14.94 10.83 36.29
CA LEU A 10 -15.60 12.00 35.69
C LEU A 10 -15.03 12.30 34.29
N ILE A 11 -13.72 12.24 34.17
CA ILE A 11 -13.05 12.44 32.87
C ILE A 11 -13.36 11.27 31.94
N ALA A 12 -13.28 10.02 32.43
CA ALA A 12 -13.56 8.81 31.68
C ALA A 12 -14.96 8.85 31.05
N GLU A 13 -15.97 9.23 31.78
CA GLU A 13 -17.34 9.41 31.30
C GLU A 13 -17.42 10.49 30.20
N ALA A 14 -16.77 11.64 30.40
CA ALA A 14 -16.83 12.75 29.45
C ALA A 14 -16.13 12.40 28.09
N VAL A 15 -15.07 11.61 28.13
CA VAL A 15 -14.25 11.28 26.93
C VAL A 15 -14.45 9.86 26.41
N GLY A 16 -15.30 9.03 27.07
CA GLY A 16 -15.58 7.66 26.64
C GLY A 16 -14.39 6.70 26.83
N MET A 17 -13.61 6.86 27.89
CA MET A 17 -12.49 5.99 28.24
C MET A 17 -12.79 5.11 29.46
N GLU A 18 -12.01 4.05 29.63
CA GLU A 18 -12.01 3.25 30.85
C GLU A 18 -11.40 4.07 32.02
N THR A 19 -12.09 4.08 33.17
CA THR A 19 -11.66 4.83 34.37
C THR A 19 -10.24 4.47 34.80
N LYS A 20 -9.86 3.19 34.69
CA LYS A 20 -8.52 2.69 35.05
C LYS A 20 -7.42 3.30 34.21
N ASP A 21 -7.69 3.49 32.89
CA ASP A 21 -6.72 4.06 31.97
C ASP A 21 -6.51 5.54 32.20
N VAL A 22 -7.61 6.28 32.48
CA VAL A 22 -7.53 7.68 32.84
C VAL A 22 -6.75 7.85 34.15
N GLN A 23 -7.05 7.02 35.17
CA GLN A 23 -6.35 7.08 36.46
C GLN A 23 -4.85 6.80 36.30
N LYS A 24 -4.49 5.77 35.54
CA LYS A 24 -3.08 5.44 35.25
C LYS A 24 -2.34 6.61 34.60
N LYS A 25 -3.00 7.35 33.71
CA LYS A 25 -2.41 8.53 33.07
C LYS A 25 -2.29 9.72 34.02
N LEU A 26 -3.28 9.94 34.89
CA LEU A 26 -3.22 10.98 35.94
C LEU A 26 -2.09 10.69 36.94
N ASP A 27 -1.85 9.43 37.27
CA ASP A 27 -0.82 8.98 38.20
C ASP A 27 0.56 8.76 37.53
N THR A 28 0.77 9.31 36.32
CA THR A 28 2.02 9.15 35.57
C THR A 28 3.20 9.71 36.36
N LYS A 29 4.24 8.91 36.50
CA LYS A 29 5.50 9.30 37.18
C LYS A 29 6.64 9.46 36.18
N LEU A 30 7.55 10.36 36.51
CA LEU A 30 8.82 10.49 35.81
C LEU A 30 9.72 9.26 36.07
N PRO A 31 10.74 9.02 35.22
CA PRO A 31 11.72 7.95 35.47
C PRO A 31 12.43 8.06 36.84
N SER A 32 12.46 9.26 37.43
CA SER A 32 12.99 9.54 38.78
C SER A 32 12.06 9.10 39.92
N GLY A 33 10.84 8.59 39.62
CA GLY A 33 9.83 8.22 40.60
C GLY A 33 8.98 9.39 41.11
N LYS A 34 9.30 10.64 40.75
CA LYS A 34 8.49 11.81 41.07
C LYS A 34 7.26 11.88 40.19
N ASP A 35 6.19 12.52 40.70
CA ASP A 35 4.99 12.77 39.90
C ASP A 35 5.32 13.66 38.71
N ALA A 36 4.75 13.34 37.56
CA ALA A 36 4.89 14.18 36.37
C ALA A 36 4.10 15.50 36.56
N GLY A 37 4.73 16.60 36.23
CA GLY A 37 4.07 17.92 36.34
C GLY A 37 2.92 18.15 35.37
N ALA A 38 2.89 17.37 34.29
CA ALA A 38 1.81 17.31 33.29
C ALA A 38 1.82 15.94 32.59
N ALA A 39 0.63 15.47 32.18
CA ALA A 39 0.49 14.24 31.40
C ALA A 39 -0.58 14.45 30.33
N THR A 40 -0.34 13.95 29.14
CA THR A 40 -1.33 13.92 28.09
C THR A 40 -2.31 12.77 28.35
N LEU A 41 -3.54 13.11 28.68
CA LEU A 41 -4.57 12.12 28.99
C LEU A 41 -5.05 11.41 27.72
N ILE A 42 -5.44 12.18 26.72
CA ILE A 42 -5.90 11.65 25.42
C ILE A 42 -5.62 12.68 24.33
N ARG A 43 -5.36 12.20 23.13
CA ARG A 43 -5.19 13.03 21.93
C ARG A 43 -6.34 12.79 20.96
N ARG A 44 -6.70 13.81 20.18
CA ARG A 44 -7.63 13.73 19.05
C ARG A 44 -9.02 13.19 19.41
N ILE A 45 -9.53 13.60 20.59
CA ILE A 45 -10.92 13.32 20.94
C ILE A 45 -11.88 14.02 19.98
N GLU A 46 -13.04 13.44 19.79
CA GLU A 46 -14.09 14.04 18.97
C GLU A 46 -14.59 15.36 19.59
N LYS A 47 -15.08 16.27 18.72
CA LYS A 47 -15.56 17.58 19.16
C LYS A 47 -16.58 17.46 20.29
N GLN A 48 -17.53 16.53 20.19
CA GLN A 48 -18.54 16.31 21.23
C GLN A 48 -17.93 15.93 22.59
N GLN A 49 -16.91 15.08 22.58
CA GLN A 49 -16.19 14.68 23.80
C GLN A 49 -15.44 15.88 24.42
N ALA A 50 -14.78 16.68 23.55
CA ALA A 50 -14.10 17.89 23.99
C ALA A 50 -15.07 18.91 24.62
N ASP A 51 -16.25 19.10 24.03
CA ASP A 51 -17.27 20.00 24.52
C ASP A 51 -17.89 19.49 25.86
N ASN A 52 -18.10 18.18 25.97
CA ASN A 52 -18.52 17.55 27.24
C ASN A 52 -17.47 17.75 28.33
N LEU A 53 -16.19 17.56 28.02
CA LEU A 53 -15.09 17.75 28.96
C LEU A 53 -14.98 19.24 29.40
N LYS A 54 -15.12 20.19 28.46
CA LYS A 54 -15.14 21.63 28.81
C LYS A 54 -16.27 21.98 29.74
N LYS A 55 -17.50 21.50 29.49
CA LYS A 55 -18.65 21.68 30.39
C LYS A 55 -18.38 21.11 31.78
N LEU A 56 -17.83 19.91 31.86
CA LEU A 56 -17.46 19.29 33.13
C LEU A 56 -16.44 20.15 33.91
N ILE A 57 -15.43 20.70 33.21
CA ILE A 57 -14.41 21.55 33.80
C ILE A 57 -15.05 22.81 34.41
N GLU A 58 -15.97 23.46 33.69
CA GLU A 58 -16.70 24.66 34.14
C GLU A 58 -17.64 24.35 35.31
N GLU A 59 -18.51 23.35 35.19
CA GLU A 59 -19.48 22.96 36.19
C GLU A 59 -18.86 22.55 37.53
N LYS A 60 -17.79 21.78 37.46
CA LYS A 60 -17.07 21.24 38.63
C LYS A 60 -15.93 22.14 39.09
N LYS A 61 -15.67 23.26 38.38
CA LYS A 61 -14.55 24.19 38.62
C LYS A 61 -13.21 23.45 38.72
N LEU A 62 -12.96 22.54 37.79
CA LEU A 62 -11.74 21.74 37.79
C LEU A 62 -10.58 22.60 37.29
N SER A 63 -9.44 22.55 38.00
CA SER A 63 -8.20 23.23 37.60
C SER A 63 -7.16 22.22 37.17
N GLY A 64 -6.25 22.64 36.29
CA GLY A 64 -5.13 21.78 35.80
C GLY A 64 -5.49 20.88 34.63
N ILE A 65 -6.72 20.89 34.10
CA ILE A 65 -7.10 20.19 32.87
C ILE A 65 -7.12 21.20 31.72
N ILE A 66 -6.33 20.93 30.67
CA ILE A 66 -6.23 21.79 29.50
C ILE A 66 -6.77 21.03 28.31
N VAL A 67 -7.73 21.63 27.60
CA VAL A 67 -8.26 21.12 26.33
C VAL A 67 -7.76 22.04 25.23
N SER A 68 -6.85 21.53 24.40
CA SER A 68 -6.25 22.25 23.28
C SER A 68 -6.80 21.78 21.95
N PRO A 69 -6.97 22.65 20.96
CA PRO A 69 -7.28 22.24 19.59
C PRO A 69 -6.17 21.30 19.06
N ASP A 70 -6.59 20.26 18.36
CA ASP A 70 -5.70 19.35 17.62
C ASP A 70 -6.34 19.04 16.26
N THR A 71 -5.56 18.55 15.32
CA THR A 71 -6.03 18.13 13.99
C THR A 71 -6.10 16.61 13.92
N LYS A 72 -7.16 16.09 13.28
CA LYS A 72 -7.34 14.66 13.05
C LYS A 72 -7.66 14.42 11.59
N ARG A 73 -6.96 13.47 10.99
CA ARG A 73 -7.34 12.96 9.69
C ARG A 73 -8.62 12.14 9.83
N TYR A 74 -9.54 12.32 8.91
CA TYR A 74 -10.80 11.60 8.90
C TYR A 74 -11.04 11.02 7.50
N TYR A 75 -11.33 9.73 7.45
CA TYR A 75 -11.60 8.98 6.22
C TYR A 75 -13.09 8.63 6.20
N PRO A 76 -13.92 9.42 5.50
CA PRO A 76 -15.39 9.34 5.62
C PRO A 76 -15.97 8.01 5.15
N ASN A 77 -15.29 7.33 4.22
CA ASN A 77 -15.76 6.08 3.62
C ASN A 77 -15.13 4.83 4.28
N GLY A 78 -14.59 4.95 5.50
CA GLY A 78 -14.02 3.82 6.24
C GLY A 78 -12.89 3.13 5.48
N SER A 79 -13.01 1.83 5.22
CA SER A 79 -11.97 1.02 4.57
C SER A 79 -11.84 1.26 3.05
N PHE A 80 -12.73 2.06 2.46
CA PHE A 80 -12.70 2.38 1.04
C PHE A 80 -11.33 2.96 0.63
N LEU A 81 -10.71 2.36 -0.39
CA LEU A 81 -9.42 2.79 -0.94
C LEU A 81 -8.25 2.81 0.08
N SER A 82 -8.37 2.04 1.17
CA SER A 82 -7.46 2.11 2.34
C SER A 82 -5.98 1.94 2.01
N HIS A 83 -5.62 1.00 1.14
CA HIS A 83 -4.23 0.74 0.76
C HIS A 83 -3.63 1.80 -0.17
N VAL A 84 -4.47 2.60 -0.82
CA VAL A 84 -4.03 3.73 -1.66
C VAL A 84 -3.94 4.99 -0.82
N LEU A 85 -5.00 5.33 -0.09
CA LEU A 85 -4.98 6.50 0.81
C LEU A 85 -3.91 6.34 1.88
N GLY A 86 -3.85 5.16 2.49
CA GLY A 86 -3.01 4.93 3.64
C GLY A 86 -3.60 5.53 4.91
N SER A 87 -2.76 5.76 5.90
CA SER A 87 -3.16 6.31 7.19
C SER A 87 -2.09 7.20 7.78
N THR A 88 -2.46 7.98 8.81
CA THR A 88 -1.53 8.81 9.57
C THR A 88 -1.34 8.30 11.00
N ASN A 89 -0.19 8.59 11.59
CA ASN A 89 0.04 8.35 13.01
C ASN A 89 -0.65 9.41 13.89
N SER A 90 -0.49 9.29 15.21
CA SER A 90 -1.02 10.24 16.20
C SER A 90 -0.44 11.65 16.12
N ASP A 91 0.64 11.86 15.37
CA ASP A 91 1.24 13.18 15.14
C ASP A 91 0.82 13.79 13.80
N GLY A 92 -0.04 13.10 13.03
CA GLY A 92 -0.50 13.53 11.70
C GLY A 92 0.44 13.18 10.56
N LYS A 93 1.54 12.48 10.83
CA LYS A 93 2.48 12.05 9.80
C LYS A 93 1.97 10.82 9.06
N GLY A 94 2.12 10.82 7.76
CA GLY A 94 1.75 9.69 6.92
C GLY A 94 2.52 8.42 7.28
N LEU A 95 1.80 7.30 7.38
CA LEU A 95 2.36 5.98 7.66
C LEU A 95 2.49 5.13 6.39
N THR A 96 1.51 5.21 5.52
CA THR A 96 1.42 4.40 4.30
C THR A 96 0.70 5.17 3.19
N GLY A 97 0.67 4.62 1.98
CA GLY A 97 -0.11 5.14 0.87
C GLY A 97 0.21 6.59 0.47
N VAL A 98 -0.79 7.28 -0.02
CA VAL A 98 -0.73 8.69 -0.42
C VAL A 98 -0.41 9.60 0.77
N GLU A 99 -0.90 9.28 1.98
CA GLU A 99 -0.57 10.02 3.19
C GLU A 99 0.93 10.04 3.46
N LEU A 100 1.64 8.94 3.23
CA LEU A 100 3.10 8.87 3.36
C LEU A 100 3.80 9.52 2.16
N GLN A 101 3.38 9.22 0.95
CA GLN A 101 4.02 9.69 -0.27
C GLN A 101 4.00 11.21 -0.39
N TYR A 102 2.89 11.82 0.02
CA TYR A 102 2.66 13.25 -0.06
C TYR A 102 2.64 13.96 1.31
N ASP A 103 3.20 13.32 2.36
CA ASP A 103 3.20 13.87 3.73
C ASP A 103 3.69 15.31 3.79
N SER A 104 4.78 15.65 3.10
CA SER A 104 5.33 17.00 3.07
C SER A 104 4.41 18.04 2.39
N ALA A 105 3.58 17.62 1.44
CA ALA A 105 2.63 18.49 0.77
C ALA A 105 1.34 18.63 1.58
N LEU A 106 0.87 17.54 2.19
CA LEU A 106 -0.38 17.49 2.95
C LEU A 106 -0.26 18.14 4.34
N SER A 107 0.91 18.03 4.99
CA SER A 107 1.10 18.49 6.38
C SER A 107 1.19 20.01 6.55
N GLY A 108 1.54 20.75 5.49
CA GLY A 108 1.82 22.19 5.60
C GLY A 108 3.02 22.51 6.51
N VAL A 109 3.06 23.73 7.01
CA VAL A 109 4.12 24.20 7.91
C VAL A 109 3.48 24.72 9.21
N PRO A 110 3.78 24.14 10.38
CA PRO A 110 3.18 24.60 11.64
C PRO A 110 3.63 26.01 11.98
N GLY A 111 2.71 26.83 12.46
CA GLY A 111 3.02 28.12 13.02
C GLY A 111 3.82 28.01 14.32
N ARG A 112 4.55 29.07 14.67
CA ARG A 112 5.37 29.12 15.89
C ARG A 112 5.05 30.40 16.68
N LYS A 113 4.78 30.22 17.98
CA LYS A 113 4.66 31.31 18.92
C LYS A 113 5.75 31.18 19.99
N ILE A 114 6.62 32.17 20.11
CA ILE A 114 7.61 32.26 21.17
C ILE A 114 7.12 33.33 22.13
N THR A 115 6.91 32.97 23.40
CA THR A 115 6.48 33.87 24.45
C THR A 115 7.44 33.73 25.64
N GLU A 116 7.94 34.83 26.19
CA GLU A 116 8.68 34.81 27.45
C GLU A 116 7.70 34.66 28.61
N LEU A 117 7.92 33.68 29.48
CA LEU A 117 7.12 33.41 30.67
C LEU A 117 7.93 33.74 31.91
N GLU A 118 7.44 34.62 32.75
CA GLU A 118 7.99 34.85 34.10
C GLU A 118 7.38 33.88 35.13
N SER A 119 8.24 33.36 36.03
CA SER A 119 7.89 32.25 36.93
C SER A 119 6.98 32.63 38.09
N GLN A 120 6.66 33.90 38.34
CA GLN A 120 5.94 34.32 39.54
C GLN A 120 4.70 35.21 39.42
N SER A 121 4.42 35.86 38.32
CA SER A 121 3.17 36.62 38.16
C SER A 121 3.01 37.11 36.73
N GLY A 122 1.97 36.70 36.06
CA GLY A 122 1.45 37.17 34.78
C GLY A 122 2.34 38.12 33.98
N GLY A 123 2.72 37.72 32.83
CA GLY A 123 3.71 38.29 31.92
C GLY A 123 3.93 39.80 31.95
N PHE A 124 5.13 40.23 31.66
CA PHE A 124 5.44 41.65 31.47
C PHE A 124 4.50 42.28 30.46
N PRO A 125 4.09 43.56 30.70
CA PRO A 125 3.21 44.29 29.76
C PRO A 125 3.85 44.53 28.37
N TYR A 126 5.12 44.11 28.15
CA TYR A 126 5.87 44.26 26.91
C TYR A 126 6.57 42.97 26.48
N THR A 127 5.97 41.81 26.65
CA THR A 127 6.53 40.57 26.14
C THR A 127 6.59 40.58 24.61
N ILE A 128 7.79 40.50 24.08
CA ILE A 128 8.01 40.32 22.64
C ILE A 128 7.59 38.89 22.31
N SER A 129 6.37 38.69 21.81
CA SER A 129 5.94 37.42 21.26
C SER A 129 6.29 37.41 19.76
N GLN A 130 7.22 36.58 19.37
CA GLN A 130 7.44 36.29 17.94
C GLN A 130 6.36 35.28 17.52
N PHE A 131 5.63 35.66 16.49
CA PHE A 131 4.58 34.82 15.91
C PHE A 131 4.89 34.58 14.43
N THR A 132 4.97 33.31 14.04
CA THR A 132 5.03 32.89 12.64
C THR A 132 3.72 32.21 12.31
N ASN A 133 3.03 32.68 11.27
CA ASN A 133 1.76 32.08 10.83
C ASN A 133 1.98 30.65 10.33
N PRO A 134 1.05 29.73 10.55
CA PRO A 134 1.04 28.43 9.90
C PRO A 134 0.81 28.61 8.39
N VAL A 135 1.29 27.65 7.63
CA VAL A 135 0.99 27.53 6.20
C VAL A 135 0.24 26.22 6.00
N ASP A 136 -0.98 26.33 5.46
CA ASP A 136 -1.83 25.15 5.22
C ASP A 136 -1.18 24.18 4.22
N GLY A 137 -1.50 22.89 4.40
CA GLY A 137 -1.11 21.86 3.44
C GLY A 137 -1.84 22.01 2.10
N LYS A 138 -1.41 21.25 1.13
CA LYS A 138 -2.01 21.20 -0.21
C LYS A 138 -3.01 20.06 -0.31
N ASP A 139 -3.93 20.18 -1.25
CA ASP A 139 -4.82 19.10 -1.66
C ASP A 139 -4.12 18.18 -2.68
N VAL A 140 -4.46 16.89 -2.62
CA VAL A 140 -4.02 15.89 -3.61
C VAL A 140 -5.27 15.28 -4.25
N THR A 141 -5.35 15.37 -5.57
CA THR A 141 -6.43 14.76 -6.36
C THR A 141 -5.89 13.51 -7.04
N LEU A 142 -6.59 12.39 -6.87
CA LEU A 142 -6.23 11.11 -7.48
C LEU A 142 -6.99 10.90 -8.80
N THR A 143 -6.46 10.03 -9.66
CA THR A 143 -7.11 9.59 -10.90
C THR A 143 -8.19 8.53 -10.67
N ILE A 144 -8.36 8.07 -9.44
CA ILE A 144 -9.35 7.06 -9.06
C ILE A 144 -10.77 7.54 -9.38
N ASP A 145 -11.52 6.73 -10.12
CA ASP A 145 -12.95 6.91 -10.30
C ASP A 145 -13.71 6.23 -9.17
N GLU A 146 -14.52 6.99 -8.43
CA GLU A 146 -15.22 6.49 -7.24
C GLU A 146 -16.17 5.33 -7.58
N ASN A 147 -16.87 5.39 -8.71
CA ASN A 147 -17.82 4.34 -9.09
C ASN A 147 -17.11 3.05 -9.50
N ILE A 148 -16.02 3.16 -10.29
CA ILE A 148 -15.21 2.01 -10.70
C ILE A 148 -14.56 1.37 -9.47
N GLN A 149 -14.01 2.18 -8.56
CA GLN A 149 -13.40 1.71 -7.32
C GLN A 149 -14.42 0.98 -6.44
N PHE A 150 -15.61 1.58 -6.22
CA PHE A 150 -16.66 0.98 -5.41
C PHE A 150 -17.11 -0.37 -5.97
N PHE A 151 -17.32 -0.44 -7.28
CA PHE A 151 -17.69 -1.70 -7.94
C PHE A 151 -16.58 -2.75 -7.80
N ALA A 152 -15.32 -2.36 -8.04
CA ALA A 152 -14.15 -3.24 -7.91
C ALA A 152 -13.99 -3.77 -6.48
N GLU A 153 -14.20 -2.93 -5.46
CA GLU A 153 -14.16 -3.36 -4.05
C GLU A 153 -15.27 -4.34 -3.70
N SER A 154 -16.48 -4.09 -4.19
CA SER A 154 -17.62 -4.98 -3.98
C SER A 154 -17.35 -6.37 -4.57
N VAL A 155 -16.89 -6.42 -5.83
CA VAL A 155 -16.55 -7.68 -6.51
C VAL A 155 -15.39 -8.40 -5.84
N ALA A 156 -14.34 -7.66 -5.44
CA ALA A 156 -13.19 -8.24 -4.74
C ALA A 156 -13.58 -8.84 -3.38
N SER A 157 -14.45 -8.17 -2.64
CA SER A 157 -14.97 -8.65 -1.35
C SER A 157 -15.81 -9.92 -1.53
N GLN A 158 -16.68 -9.96 -2.55
CA GLN A 158 -17.47 -11.15 -2.87
C GLN A 158 -16.57 -12.30 -3.31
N ALA A 159 -15.59 -12.07 -4.18
CA ALA A 159 -14.65 -13.08 -4.63
C ALA A 159 -13.82 -13.68 -3.48
N LEU A 160 -13.42 -12.85 -2.50
CA LEU A 160 -12.70 -13.31 -1.31
C LEU A 160 -13.51 -14.38 -0.55
N ILE A 161 -14.82 -14.16 -0.41
CA ILE A 161 -15.75 -15.05 0.31
C ILE A 161 -16.02 -16.31 -0.53
N ASP A 162 -16.45 -16.14 -1.77
CA ASP A 162 -16.91 -17.23 -2.64
C ASP A 162 -15.82 -18.27 -2.90
N HIS A 163 -14.59 -17.79 -3.09
CA HIS A 163 -13.45 -18.65 -3.39
C HIS A 163 -12.60 -18.98 -2.16
N LYS A 164 -12.99 -18.51 -0.96
CA LYS A 164 -12.18 -18.65 0.27
C LYS A 164 -10.72 -18.26 0.03
N ALA A 165 -10.53 -17.20 -0.75
CA ALA A 165 -9.21 -16.74 -1.15
C ALA A 165 -8.49 -16.12 0.05
N LYS A 166 -7.16 -16.24 0.10
CA LYS A 166 -6.34 -15.56 1.12
C LYS A 166 -6.26 -14.06 0.87
N ALA A 167 -6.34 -13.67 -0.38
CA ALA A 167 -6.33 -12.28 -0.83
C ALA A 167 -6.91 -12.17 -2.23
N VAL A 168 -7.49 -11.00 -2.52
CA VAL A 168 -7.95 -10.60 -3.86
C VAL A 168 -7.45 -9.19 -4.11
N SER A 169 -6.89 -8.96 -5.30
CA SER A 169 -6.47 -7.63 -5.74
C SER A 169 -7.07 -7.34 -7.11
N VAL A 170 -7.50 -6.08 -7.31
CA VAL A 170 -8.04 -5.60 -8.59
C VAL A 170 -7.34 -4.30 -8.95
N LEU A 171 -6.87 -4.21 -10.19
CA LEU A 171 -6.28 -3.02 -10.77
C LEU A 171 -7.01 -2.69 -12.07
N VAL A 172 -7.51 -1.47 -12.18
CA VAL A 172 -8.14 -0.94 -13.40
C VAL A 172 -7.36 0.27 -13.85
N MET A 173 -6.94 0.27 -15.10
CA MET A 173 -6.12 1.31 -15.70
C MET A 173 -6.72 1.72 -17.05
N ASP A 174 -6.71 3.01 -17.34
CA ASP A 174 -7.07 3.51 -18.66
C ASP A 174 -5.96 3.15 -19.66
N PRO A 175 -6.28 2.43 -20.74
CA PRO A 175 -5.25 1.98 -21.69
C PRO A 175 -4.67 3.10 -22.55
N LYS A 176 -5.27 4.28 -22.58
CA LYS A 176 -4.81 5.42 -23.38
C LYS A 176 -3.92 6.38 -22.59
N THR A 177 -4.22 6.57 -21.32
CA THR A 177 -3.54 7.56 -20.48
C THR A 177 -2.61 6.93 -19.47
N GLY A 178 -2.82 5.64 -19.12
CA GLY A 178 -2.13 4.96 -18.02
C GLY A 178 -2.65 5.36 -16.63
N GLU A 179 -3.72 6.15 -16.54
CA GLU A 179 -4.33 6.55 -15.28
C GLU A 179 -4.94 5.34 -14.57
N ILE A 180 -4.65 5.22 -13.27
CA ILE A 180 -5.23 4.18 -12.43
C ILE A 180 -6.62 4.65 -11.99
N LEU A 181 -7.65 3.95 -12.45
CA LEU A 181 -9.06 4.24 -12.17
C LEU A 181 -9.59 3.49 -10.96
N ALA A 182 -9.03 2.31 -10.65
CA ALA A 182 -9.30 1.59 -9.41
C ALA A 182 -8.10 0.75 -8.99
N MET A 183 -7.89 0.66 -7.67
CA MET A 183 -6.84 -0.15 -7.05
C MET A 183 -7.33 -0.74 -5.73
N VAL A 184 -7.58 -2.03 -5.71
CA VAL A 184 -8.20 -2.75 -4.59
C VAL A 184 -7.28 -3.84 -4.09
N ASN A 185 -7.17 -3.95 -2.77
CA ASN A 185 -6.59 -5.10 -2.09
C ASN A 185 -7.52 -5.55 -0.97
N LYS A 186 -7.86 -6.83 -0.94
CA LYS A 186 -8.63 -7.46 0.15
C LYS A 186 -7.81 -8.60 0.77
N PRO A 187 -7.84 -8.79 2.10
CA PRO A 187 -8.54 -7.96 3.09
C PRO A 187 -7.95 -6.55 3.19
N ASP A 188 -8.81 -5.61 3.52
CA ASP A 188 -8.48 -4.19 3.77
C ASP A 188 -8.47 -3.86 5.26
N PHE A 189 -8.29 -2.58 5.59
CA PHE A 189 -8.33 -2.06 6.96
C PHE A 189 -9.03 -0.70 6.98
N ASP A 190 -9.47 -0.22 8.16
CA ASP A 190 -10.01 1.12 8.30
C ASP A 190 -8.89 2.12 8.63
N PRO A 191 -8.59 3.10 7.76
CA PRO A 191 -7.58 4.12 8.01
C PRO A 191 -7.87 5.02 9.22
N ASN A 192 -9.14 5.09 9.67
CA ASN A 192 -9.50 5.80 10.92
C ASN A 192 -8.97 5.04 12.15
N ASN A 193 -8.85 3.71 12.07
CA ASN A 193 -8.37 2.82 13.13
C ASN A 193 -7.30 1.88 12.58
N PRO A 194 -6.14 2.39 12.14
CA PRO A 194 -5.20 1.66 11.30
C PRO A 194 -4.50 0.48 12.00
N TYR A 195 -4.71 0.29 13.28
CA TYR A 195 -4.15 -0.79 14.09
C TYR A 195 -5.15 -1.91 14.39
N ASP A 196 -6.45 -1.69 14.11
CA ASP A 196 -7.49 -2.67 14.37
C ASP A 196 -7.46 -3.81 13.34
N GLY A 197 -7.72 -5.03 13.78
CA GLY A 197 -7.69 -6.22 12.91
C GLY A 197 -6.31 -6.84 12.71
N ILE A 198 -5.29 -6.35 13.40
CA ILE A 198 -3.90 -6.85 13.34
C ILE A 198 -3.80 -8.35 13.68
N GLU A 199 -4.69 -8.84 14.53
CA GLU A 199 -4.76 -10.25 14.96
C GLU A 199 -5.10 -11.21 13.80
N ASN A 200 -5.67 -10.71 12.72
CA ASN A 200 -5.99 -11.50 11.53
C ASN A 200 -4.76 -11.74 10.63
N PHE A 201 -3.64 -11.12 10.95
CA PHE A 201 -2.41 -11.23 10.17
C PHE A 201 -1.34 -12.04 10.91
N VAL A 202 -0.63 -12.89 10.18
CA VAL A 202 0.43 -13.74 10.74
C VAL A 202 1.75 -12.99 10.76
N GLY A 203 2.42 -12.95 11.90
CA GLY A 203 3.74 -12.34 12.07
C GLY A 203 4.28 -12.65 13.48
N GLU A 204 5.60 -12.60 13.66
CA GLU A 204 6.24 -12.80 14.96
C GLU A 204 6.08 -11.56 15.86
N THR A 205 6.03 -10.38 15.24
CA THR A 205 5.84 -9.10 15.92
C THR A 205 4.63 -8.36 15.39
N ASP A 206 4.08 -7.45 16.19
CA ASP A 206 2.97 -6.59 15.74
C ASP A 206 3.40 -5.70 14.57
N GLY A 207 4.67 -5.28 14.52
CA GLY A 207 5.20 -4.53 13.37
C GLY A 207 5.14 -5.31 12.06
N GLU A 208 5.47 -6.61 12.07
CA GLU A 208 5.36 -7.47 10.89
C GLU A 208 3.90 -7.68 10.46
N LYS A 209 3.00 -7.85 11.42
CA LYS A 209 1.56 -7.99 11.13
C LYS A 209 1.00 -6.71 10.51
N LEU A 210 1.35 -5.53 11.06
CA LEU A 210 0.97 -4.23 10.53
C LEU A 210 1.50 -4.02 9.11
N GLN A 211 2.78 -4.33 8.86
CA GLN A 211 3.34 -4.25 7.52
C GLN A 211 2.58 -5.13 6.52
N LYS A 212 2.13 -6.33 6.92
CA LYS A 212 1.32 -7.20 6.06
C LYS A 212 -0.09 -6.66 5.85
N MET A 213 -0.69 -6.05 6.86
CA MET A 213 -2.02 -5.46 6.80
C MET A 213 -2.04 -4.22 5.89
N TRP A 214 -1.05 -3.34 6.02
CA TRP A 214 -0.98 -2.08 5.27
C TRP A 214 -0.36 -2.20 3.89
N ARG A 215 0.18 -3.38 3.54
CA ARG A 215 0.91 -3.61 2.31
C ARG A 215 0.00 -3.54 1.09
N ASN A 216 0.30 -2.63 0.16
CA ASN A 216 -0.33 -2.58 -1.14
C ASN A 216 0.30 -3.64 -2.07
N ARG A 217 -0.34 -4.80 -2.17
CA ARG A 217 0.18 -5.96 -2.93
C ARG A 217 0.39 -5.68 -4.41
N LEU A 218 -0.45 -4.82 -5.00
CA LEU A 218 -0.35 -4.47 -6.41
C LEU A 218 0.93 -3.70 -6.75
N VAL A 219 1.50 -3.00 -5.75
CA VAL A 219 2.68 -2.15 -5.88
C VAL A 219 3.92 -2.80 -5.23
N ASN A 220 3.73 -3.37 -4.03
CA ASN A 220 4.84 -3.81 -3.20
C ASN A 220 5.20 -5.30 -3.37
N ASP A 221 4.33 -6.11 -3.99
CA ASP A 221 4.58 -7.53 -4.21
C ASP A 221 4.94 -7.80 -5.66
N THR A 222 5.73 -8.84 -5.86
CA THR A 222 6.06 -9.34 -7.18
C THR A 222 5.61 -10.78 -7.34
N PHE A 223 5.28 -11.15 -8.56
CA PHE A 223 4.87 -12.50 -8.92
C PHE A 223 5.46 -12.91 -10.26
N GLU A 224 5.56 -14.19 -10.49
CA GLU A 224 5.86 -14.73 -11.82
C GLU A 224 4.62 -14.60 -12.70
N PRO A 225 4.66 -13.81 -13.80
CA PRO A 225 3.46 -13.51 -14.58
C PRO A 225 2.87 -14.75 -15.29
N GLY A 226 3.68 -15.78 -15.52
CA GLY A 226 3.22 -16.98 -16.19
C GLY A 226 2.72 -16.70 -17.61
N SER A 227 1.66 -17.39 -18.03
CA SER A 227 1.18 -17.35 -19.42
C SER A 227 0.74 -15.98 -19.92
N ILE A 228 0.44 -15.03 -19.07
CA ILE A 228 0.12 -13.66 -19.51
C ILE A 228 1.35 -12.97 -20.12
N PHE A 229 2.56 -13.37 -19.72
CA PHE A 229 3.82 -12.84 -20.27
C PHE A 229 4.10 -13.27 -21.70
N LYS A 230 3.45 -14.32 -22.20
CA LYS A 230 3.62 -14.84 -23.56
C LYS A 230 3.34 -13.80 -24.64
N VAL A 231 2.50 -12.82 -24.35
CA VAL A 231 2.22 -11.68 -25.25
C VAL A 231 3.51 -10.90 -25.53
N ILE A 232 4.31 -10.62 -24.48
CA ILE A 232 5.59 -9.91 -24.64
C ILE A 232 6.56 -10.71 -25.50
N THR A 233 6.65 -12.02 -25.29
CA THR A 233 7.50 -12.93 -26.08
C THR A 233 7.03 -13.00 -27.54
N ALA A 234 5.70 -13.05 -27.76
CA ALA A 234 5.14 -13.08 -29.11
C ALA A 234 5.41 -11.77 -29.86
N ILE A 235 5.20 -10.62 -29.23
CA ILE A 235 5.49 -9.30 -29.81
C ILE A 235 6.99 -9.22 -30.16
N THR A 236 7.87 -9.63 -29.25
CA THR A 236 9.32 -9.65 -29.50
C THR A 236 9.65 -10.43 -30.77
N ALA A 237 9.08 -11.62 -30.92
CA ALA A 237 9.36 -12.45 -32.11
C ALA A 237 8.81 -11.86 -33.40
N MET A 238 7.67 -11.19 -33.34
CA MET A 238 7.05 -10.51 -34.48
C MET A 238 7.85 -9.28 -34.90
N GLU A 239 8.21 -8.42 -33.97
CA GLU A 239 8.99 -7.20 -34.22
C GLU A 239 10.38 -7.51 -34.82
N GLU A 240 11.00 -8.57 -34.38
CA GLU A 240 12.30 -9.04 -34.90
C GLU A 240 12.16 -9.85 -36.21
N GLY A 241 10.94 -10.03 -36.73
CA GLY A 241 10.70 -10.80 -37.96
C GLY A 241 11.11 -12.30 -37.88
N LEU A 242 11.17 -12.84 -36.66
CA LEU A 242 11.57 -14.22 -36.40
C LEU A 242 10.45 -15.22 -36.62
N VAL A 243 9.22 -14.75 -36.75
CA VAL A 243 8.02 -15.59 -36.87
C VAL A 243 7.01 -14.96 -37.83
N SER A 244 6.36 -15.82 -38.60
CA SER A 244 5.21 -15.48 -39.46
C SER A 244 4.00 -16.31 -39.06
N GLU A 245 2.80 -15.92 -39.56
CA GLU A 245 1.55 -16.63 -39.28
C GLU A 245 1.60 -18.10 -39.68
N ASN A 246 2.40 -18.46 -40.70
CA ASN A 246 2.52 -19.83 -41.23
C ASN A 246 3.56 -20.68 -40.52
N ASP A 247 4.35 -20.09 -39.62
CA ASP A 247 5.33 -20.83 -38.82
C ASP A 247 4.65 -21.85 -37.93
N THR A 248 5.23 -23.06 -37.86
CA THR A 248 4.66 -24.13 -37.03
C THR A 248 5.57 -24.56 -35.90
N PHE A 249 4.94 -24.96 -34.81
CA PHE A 249 5.60 -25.40 -33.57
C PHE A 249 5.02 -26.75 -33.15
N THR A 250 5.88 -27.71 -32.83
CA THR A 250 5.42 -29.05 -32.43
C THR A 250 5.53 -29.24 -30.93
N CYS A 251 4.41 -29.57 -30.31
CA CYS A 251 4.28 -29.83 -28.88
C CYS A 251 3.93 -31.28 -28.59
N ASN A 252 4.90 -32.05 -28.09
CA ASN A 252 4.74 -33.45 -27.64
C ASN A 252 4.55 -33.53 -26.11
N GLY A 253 4.06 -32.46 -25.46
CA GLY A 253 3.77 -32.37 -24.02
C GLY A 253 4.96 -31.93 -23.16
N SER A 254 6.20 -31.93 -23.69
CA SER A 254 7.38 -31.44 -22.96
C SER A 254 8.58 -31.27 -23.88
N LEU A 255 9.56 -30.45 -23.43
CA LEU A 255 10.93 -30.39 -23.99
C LEU A 255 11.95 -30.67 -22.88
N THR A 256 13.10 -31.18 -23.26
CA THR A 256 14.19 -31.47 -22.32
C THR A 256 15.42 -30.62 -22.65
N TYR A 257 15.92 -29.92 -21.66
CA TYR A 257 17.10 -29.06 -21.69
C TYR A 257 18.13 -29.58 -20.69
N GLY A 258 19.18 -30.20 -21.18
CA GLY A 258 20.15 -30.91 -20.33
C GLY A 258 19.47 -32.05 -19.56
N ASN A 259 19.49 -31.97 -18.24
CA ASN A 259 18.85 -32.93 -17.33
C ASN A 259 17.43 -32.48 -16.83
N ARG A 260 16.90 -31.38 -17.33
CA ARG A 260 15.60 -30.83 -16.92
C ARG A 260 14.56 -31.04 -18.00
N ARG A 261 13.47 -31.72 -17.65
CA ARG A 261 12.27 -31.85 -18.47
C ARG A 261 11.25 -30.81 -18.09
N ILE A 262 10.93 -29.88 -19.00
CA ILE A 262 9.92 -28.83 -18.80
C ILE A 262 8.64 -29.25 -19.53
N LYS A 263 7.51 -29.22 -18.81
CA LYS A 263 6.23 -29.75 -19.29
C LYS A 263 5.32 -28.62 -19.82
N CYS A 264 4.58 -28.98 -20.86
CA CYS A 264 3.39 -28.21 -21.21
C CYS A 264 2.27 -28.51 -20.20
N TRP A 265 1.29 -27.62 -20.08
CA TRP A 265 0.10 -27.85 -19.26
C TRP A 265 -0.73 -29.03 -19.83
N LYS A 266 -0.76 -29.23 -21.13
CA LYS A 266 -1.39 -30.37 -21.78
C LYS A 266 -0.38 -31.55 -21.88
N SER A 267 -0.56 -32.55 -21.05
CA SER A 267 0.38 -33.66 -20.87
C SER A 267 0.61 -34.47 -22.13
N GLY A 268 -0.43 -34.66 -22.94
CA GLY A 268 -0.35 -35.37 -24.25
C GLY A 268 0.22 -34.52 -25.39
N GLY A 269 0.53 -33.26 -25.12
CA GLY A 269 0.93 -32.31 -26.14
C GLY A 269 -0.22 -31.75 -26.98
N HIS A 270 0.08 -30.74 -27.78
CA HIS A 270 -0.88 -30.09 -28.68
C HIS A 270 -0.73 -30.56 -30.14
N GLY A 271 0.31 -31.33 -30.43
CA GLY A 271 0.68 -31.66 -31.81
C GLY A 271 1.37 -30.47 -32.50
N THR A 272 1.30 -30.42 -33.81
CA THR A 272 1.81 -29.32 -34.62
C THR A 272 0.78 -28.20 -34.67
N GLN A 273 1.20 -26.98 -34.35
CA GLN A 273 0.36 -25.78 -34.23
C GLN A 273 1.00 -24.63 -34.98
N THR A 274 0.21 -23.74 -35.55
CA THR A 274 0.69 -22.49 -36.11
C THR A 274 1.07 -21.50 -34.97
N PHE A 275 1.70 -20.38 -35.34
CA PHE A 275 2.05 -19.32 -34.39
C PHE A 275 0.81 -18.80 -33.65
N GLY A 276 -0.29 -18.53 -34.35
CA GLY A 276 -1.55 -18.12 -33.73
C GLY A 276 -2.11 -19.17 -32.77
N GLU A 277 -2.02 -20.45 -33.13
CA GLU A 277 -2.52 -21.54 -32.27
C GLU A 277 -1.68 -21.76 -31.01
N ILE A 278 -0.35 -21.52 -31.02
CA ILE A 278 0.42 -21.58 -29.76
C ILE A 278 0.02 -20.47 -28.78
N ILE A 279 -0.41 -19.30 -29.27
CA ILE A 279 -0.95 -18.21 -28.46
C ILE A 279 -2.33 -18.61 -27.92
N GLN A 280 -3.25 -19.01 -28.82
CA GLN A 280 -4.63 -19.40 -28.48
C GLN A 280 -4.67 -20.53 -27.46
N ASN A 281 -3.84 -21.55 -27.65
CA ASN A 281 -3.76 -22.72 -26.77
C ASN A 281 -2.82 -22.50 -25.56
N SER A 282 -2.21 -21.31 -25.45
CA SER A 282 -1.23 -21.03 -24.39
C SER A 282 -0.16 -22.13 -24.25
N CYS A 283 0.39 -22.59 -25.37
CA CYS A 283 1.28 -23.72 -25.42
C CYS A 283 2.68 -23.41 -24.88
N ASN A 284 3.05 -23.93 -23.70
CA ASN A 284 4.38 -23.68 -23.12
C ASN A 284 5.50 -24.15 -24.04
N VAL A 285 5.35 -25.34 -24.66
CA VAL A 285 6.37 -25.89 -25.55
C VAL A 285 6.58 -25.02 -26.80
N GLY A 286 5.50 -24.49 -27.39
CA GLY A 286 5.61 -23.54 -28.50
C GLY A 286 6.36 -22.28 -28.10
N PHE A 287 6.08 -21.73 -26.92
CA PHE A 287 6.78 -20.55 -26.40
C PHE A 287 8.23 -20.83 -25.97
N MET A 288 8.57 -22.05 -25.53
CA MET A 288 9.96 -22.45 -25.32
C MET A 288 10.75 -22.40 -26.64
N GLN A 289 10.20 -22.99 -27.71
CA GLN A 289 10.82 -22.96 -29.04
C GLN A 289 10.93 -21.53 -29.59
N LEU A 290 9.94 -20.70 -29.34
CA LEU A 290 9.97 -19.29 -29.71
C LEU A 290 11.06 -18.53 -28.94
N GLY A 291 11.21 -18.77 -27.64
CA GLY A 291 12.26 -18.17 -26.80
C GLY A 291 13.67 -18.56 -27.32
N GLU A 292 13.87 -19.79 -27.77
CA GLU A 292 15.14 -20.22 -28.38
C GLU A 292 15.41 -19.46 -29.68
N LYS A 293 14.42 -19.24 -30.53
CA LYS A 293 14.54 -18.42 -31.75
C LYS A 293 14.93 -17.00 -31.46
N ILE A 294 14.35 -16.39 -30.42
CA ILE A 294 14.59 -14.98 -30.01
C ILE A 294 16.01 -14.83 -29.43
N GLY A 295 16.40 -15.74 -28.54
CA GLY A 295 17.66 -15.66 -27.82
C GLY A 295 17.56 -14.73 -26.58
N SER A 296 18.55 -14.89 -25.68
CA SER A 296 18.51 -14.23 -24.36
C SER A 296 18.72 -12.71 -24.43
N GLU A 297 19.58 -12.22 -25.32
CA GLU A 297 19.90 -10.79 -25.42
C GLU A 297 18.68 -10.01 -25.92
N THR A 298 18.10 -10.44 -27.04
CA THR A 298 16.92 -9.80 -27.64
C THR A 298 15.72 -9.86 -26.70
N LEU A 299 15.44 -11.02 -26.09
CA LEU A 299 14.31 -11.13 -25.16
C LEU A 299 14.46 -10.21 -23.96
N VAL A 300 15.65 -10.12 -23.35
CA VAL A 300 15.90 -9.20 -22.21
C VAL A 300 15.83 -7.73 -22.64
N GLU A 301 16.26 -7.39 -23.85
CA GLU A 301 16.13 -6.04 -24.38
C GLU A 301 14.66 -5.62 -24.46
N TYR A 302 13.80 -6.44 -25.05
CA TYR A 302 12.36 -6.15 -25.13
C TYR A 302 11.68 -6.12 -23.77
N ILE A 303 12.00 -7.05 -22.86
CA ILE A 303 11.52 -7.03 -21.47
C ILE A 303 11.78 -5.66 -20.84
N LYS A 304 12.97 -5.09 -21.05
CA LYS A 304 13.31 -3.76 -20.54
C LYS A 304 12.60 -2.63 -21.29
N LYS A 305 12.43 -2.74 -22.62
CA LYS A 305 11.66 -1.76 -23.42
C LYS A 305 10.21 -1.67 -22.95
N PHE A 306 9.61 -2.78 -22.53
CA PHE A 306 8.29 -2.81 -21.89
C PHE A 306 8.27 -2.30 -20.44
N GLY A 307 9.39 -1.81 -19.91
CA GLY A 307 9.49 -1.21 -18.58
C GLY A 307 9.68 -2.20 -17.43
N PHE A 308 9.79 -3.50 -17.69
CA PHE A 308 10.01 -4.48 -16.62
C PHE A 308 11.41 -4.35 -15.98
N GLY A 309 11.49 -4.65 -14.69
CA GLY A 309 12.72 -4.54 -13.91
C GLY A 309 13.07 -3.11 -13.46
N GLN A 310 12.21 -2.14 -13.73
CA GLN A 310 12.31 -0.73 -13.30
C GLN A 310 11.06 -0.36 -12.50
N ILE A 311 11.12 0.74 -11.74
CA ILE A 311 9.92 1.31 -11.11
C ILE A 311 9.06 1.96 -12.19
N SER A 312 7.73 1.83 -12.09
CA SER A 312 6.77 2.45 -13.01
C SER A 312 6.63 3.95 -12.76
N GLY A 313 6.94 4.38 -11.53
CA GLY A 313 6.73 5.76 -11.09
C GLY A 313 5.33 6.00 -10.53
N VAL A 314 4.60 4.94 -10.17
CA VAL A 314 3.32 5.09 -9.46
C VAL A 314 3.53 5.85 -8.15
N ASP A 315 2.62 6.79 -7.85
CA ASP A 315 2.69 7.70 -6.70
C ASP A 315 2.39 7.00 -5.37
N LEU A 316 2.98 5.84 -5.15
CA LEU A 316 2.81 5.05 -3.93
C LEU A 316 4.16 4.55 -3.42
N PRO A 317 4.34 4.49 -2.09
CA PRO A 317 5.64 4.11 -1.52
C PRO A 317 5.92 2.61 -1.69
N GLY A 318 7.22 2.30 -1.83
CA GLY A 318 7.70 0.92 -1.75
C GLY A 318 7.47 0.10 -3.01
N GLU A 319 7.40 0.70 -4.19
CA GLU A 319 7.23 -0.02 -5.44
C GLU A 319 8.36 -1.05 -5.66
N ALA A 320 7.97 -2.31 -5.89
CA ALA A 320 8.87 -3.41 -6.15
C ALA A 320 9.24 -3.46 -7.64
N LYS A 321 10.53 -3.45 -7.95
CA LYS A 321 11.03 -3.48 -9.35
C LYS A 321 10.79 -4.79 -10.08
N GLY A 322 10.53 -5.87 -9.33
CA GLY A 322 10.64 -7.21 -9.89
C GLY A 322 12.10 -7.65 -10.09
N ILE A 323 12.26 -8.87 -10.57
CA ILE A 323 13.57 -9.47 -10.85
C ILE A 323 13.60 -9.90 -12.31
N ILE A 324 14.49 -9.27 -13.08
CA ILE A 324 14.76 -9.64 -14.45
C ILE A 324 16.20 -10.17 -14.54
N LYS A 325 16.33 -11.42 -14.98
CA LYS A 325 17.65 -12.05 -15.11
C LYS A 325 18.44 -11.40 -16.25
N LYS A 326 19.73 -11.11 -16.00
CA LYS A 326 20.62 -10.56 -17.05
C LYS A 326 20.91 -11.61 -18.12
N ALA A 327 20.91 -11.23 -19.39
CA ALA A 327 21.18 -12.15 -20.52
C ALA A 327 22.50 -12.94 -20.36
N ALA A 328 23.58 -12.27 -19.94
CA ALA A 328 24.89 -12.91 -19.74
C ALA A 328 24.90 -14.01 -18.66
N ASN A 329 23.93 -14.01 -17.73
CA ASN A 329 23.82 -14.97 -16.64
C ASN A 329 22.67 -15.99 -16.86
N MET A 330 22.09 -16.00 -18.05
CA MET A 330 20.91 -16.80 -18.38
C MET A 330 21.32 -18.13 -18.97
N SER A 331 20.92 -19.23 -18.34
CA SER A 331 21.01 -20.55 -18.93
C SER A 331 19.92 -20.75 -20.00
N ILE A 332 20.07 -21.77 -20.85
CA ILE A 332 19.01 -22.13 -21.80
C ILE A 332 17.69 -22.45 -21.09
N THR A 333 17.75 -23.07 -19.93
CA THR A 333 16.56 -23.35 -19.11
C THR A 333 15.87 -22.07 -18.64
N ASP A 334 16.65 -21.07 -18.23
CA ASP A 334 16.10 -19.76 -17.83
C ASP A 334 15.42 -19.08 -19.02
N LEU A 335 16.08 -19.05 -20.17
CA LEU A 335 15.53 -18.42 -21.37
C LEU A 335 14.18 -19.02 -21.77
N VAL A 336 14.07 -20.32 -21.81
CA VAL A 336 12.84 -20.98 -22.25
C VAL A 336 11.73 -20.89 -21.21
N THR A 337 12.06 -20.78 -19.91
CA THR A 337 11.06 -20.56 -18.87
C THR A 337 10.59 -19.10 -18.80
N ILE A 338 11.49 -18.15 -19.05
CA ILE A 338 11.14 -16.72 -19.18
C ILE A 338 10.18 -16.49 -20.35
N ALA A 339 10.39 -17.20 -21.47
CA ALA A 339 9.55 -17.06 -22.66
C ALA A 339 8.05 -17.35 -22.40
N PHE A 340 7.72 -18.11 -21.37
CA PHE A 340 6.33 -18.31 -20.94
C PHE A 340 6.03 -17.75 -19.54
N GLY A 341 6.88 -16.81 -19.04
CA GLY A 341 6.62 -15.97 -17.88
C GLY A 341 6.99 -16.57 -16.52
N GLN A 342 7.94 -17.48 -16.46
CA GLN A 342 8.54 -17.97 -15.21
C GLN A 342 9.98 -17.49 -15.07
N THR A 343 10.58 -17.63 -13.87
CA THR A 343 11.96 -17.19 -13.56
C THR A 343 12.11 -15.67 -13.40
N ASN A 344 11.34 -14.84 -14.11
CA ASN A 344 11.23 -13.40 -13.89
C ASN A 344 10.06 -13.07 -12.98
N THR A 345 10.20 -12.02 -12.16
CA THR A 345 9.09 -11.51 -11.36
C THR A 345 8.80 -10.06 -11.71
N VAL A 346 7.52 -9.68 -11.68
CA VAL A 346 7.01 -8.35 -11.99
C VAL A 346 6.00 -7.92 -10.94
N ASN A 347 5.76 -6.62 -10.76
CA ASN A 347 4.60 -6.16 -10.00
C ASN A 347 3.39 -5.93 -10.92
N SER A 348 2.20 -5.80 -10.34
CA SER A 348 0.96 -5.67 -11.10
C SER A 348 0.88 -4.36 -11.88
N VAL A 349 1.40 -3.25 -11.34
CA VAL A 349 1.38 -1.94 -12.01
C VAL A 349 2.29 -1.95 -13.23
N GLN A 350 3.52 -2.49 -13.11
CA GLN A 350 4.43 -2.69 -14.25
C GLN A 350 3.78 -3.52 -15.36
N TYR A 351 3.11 -4.61 -14.94
CA TYR A 351 2.47 -5.50 -15.89
C TYR A 351 1.37 -4.77 -16.68
N MET A 352 0.49 -4.04 -15.99
CA MET A 352 -0.57 -3.26 -16.63
C MET A 352 0.00 -2.13 -17.50
N ALA A 353 1.04 -1.44 -17.05
CA ALA A 353 1.70 -0.40 -17.83
C ALA A 353 2.29 -0.96 -19.13
N ALA A 354 2.94 -2.14 -19.07
CA ALA A 354 3.47 -2.81 -20.26
C ALA A 354 2.40 -3.24 -21.26
N PHE A 355 1.16 -3.46 -20.81
CA PHE A 355 0.04 -3.79 -21.70
C PHE A 355 -0.64 -2.57 -22.34
N ASN A 356 -0.36 -1.39 -21.82
CA ASN A 356 -0.91 -0.11 -22.33
C ASN A 356 0.02 0.59 -23.34
N THR A 357 1.14 -0.02 -23.70
CA THR A 357 2.12 0.53 -24.66
C THR A 357 1.77 0.24 -26.13
#